data_ebdcb05ecb4d59b8a9be346246f4f801
#
_entry.id   ebdcb05ecb4d59b8a9be346246f4f801
#
_cell.length_a   1.000
_cell.length_b   1.000
_cell.length_c   1.000
_cell.angle_alpha   90.00
_cell.angle_beta   90.00
_cell.angle_gamma   90.00
#
_symmetry.space_group_name_H-M   'P 1'
#
loop_
_entity.id
_entity.type
_entity.pdbx_description
1 polymer ?
#
loop_
_entity_poly.entity_id
_entity_poly.type
_entity_poly.pdbx_seq_one_letter_code
_entity_poly.pdbx_strand_id
1 'polypeptide(L)'
;MFADRVLSGMRPTGSLHLGHYHGVLKNWVKLQQQYECLFFVADWHALTTHYDTPEIIEQNVWDMIIDWLAAGVDPSQAILFIQSKVPAHAELYLLLSMMTPLGWLERVPTY
;
A
#
# COMPACT_ATOMS: atom_id res chain seq x y z
N MET A 1 -23.06 -2.72 -12.99
CA MET A 1 -22.35 -3.51 -11.97
C MET A 1 -20.86 -3.19 -12.05
N PHE A 2 -20.24 -2.93 -10.94
CA PHE A 2 -18.79 -2.68 -10.92
C PHE A 2 -18.05 -4.02 -10.91
N ALA A 3 -16.96 -4.12 -11.67
CA ALA A 3 -16.07 -5.27 -11.58
C ALA A 3 -15.41 -5.32 -10.19
N ASP A 4 -15.12 -6.53 -9.71
CA ASP A 4 -14.38 -6.71 -8.47
C ASP A 4 -12.96 -6.14 -8.62
N ARG A 5 -12.53 -5.36 -7.64
CA ARG A 5 -11.23 -4.72 -7.59
C ARG A 5 -10.46 -5.13 -6.36
N VAL A 6 -9.15 -5.19 -6.51
CA VAL A 6 -8.23 -5.45 -5.40
C VAL A 6 -7.43 -4.18 -5.13
N LEU A 7 -7.52 -3.68 -3.92
CA LEU A 7 -6.68 -2.59 -3.43
C LEU A 7 -5.78 -3.14 -2.33
N SER A 8 -4.48 -3.05 -2.51
CA SER A 8 -3.50 -3.49 -1.52
C SER A 8 -2.28 -2.60 -1.53
N GLY A 9 -1.63 -2.47 -0.39
CA GLY A 9 -0.48 -1.59 -0.26
C GLY A 9 0.58 -2.13 0.66
N MET A 10 1.76 -1.51 0.60
CA MET A 10 2.92 -1.89 1.38
C MET A 10 3.67 -0.64 1.84
N ARG A 11 4.15 -0.63 3.08
CA ARG A 11 4.93 0.49 3.60
C ARG A 11 6.38 0.41 3.11
N PRO A 12 6.98 1.52 2.65
CA PRO A 12 8.37 1.55 2.20
C PRO A 12 9.32 1.64 3.40
N THR A 13 9.52 0.53 4.10
CA THR A 13 10.31 0.45 5.34
C THR A 13 11.71 -0.12 5.15
N GLY A 14 12.21 -0.18 3.94
CA GLY A 14 13.53 -0.68 3.58
C GLY A 14 13.48 -1.73 2.47
N SER A 15 14.59 -2.46 2.30
CA SER A 15 14.67 -3.51 1.29
C SER A 15 13.71 -4.64 1.56
N LEU A 16 13.07 -5.16 0.51
CA LEU A 16 12.20 -6.32 0.61
C LEU A 16 13.03 -7.60 0.78
N HIS A 17 12.42 -8.59 1.39
CA HIS A 17 13.01 -9.91 1.61
C HIS A 17 12.06 -11.03 1.18
N LEU A 18 12.50 -12.28 1.30
CA LEU A 18 11.70 -13.45 0.89
C LEU A 18 10.34 -13.53 1.58
N GLY A 19 10.23 -13.05 2.81
CA GLY A 19 8.95 -12.98 3.51
C GLY A 19 7.93 -12.07 2.81
N HIS A 20 8.38 -10.93 2.28
CA HIS A 20 7.53 -10.05 1.48
C HIS A 20 7.13 -10.70 0.15
N TYR A 21 8.08 -11.40 -0.50
CA TYR A 21 7.79 -12.09 -1.74
C TYR A 21 6.72 -13.17 -1.55
N HIS A 22 6.90 -14.07 -0.60
CA HIS A 22 5.96 -15.16 -0.35
C HIS A 22 4.65 -14.69 0.29
N GLY A 23 4.71 -13.69 1.17
CA GLY A 23 3.54 -13.21 1.89
C GLY A 23 2.62 -12.32 1.05
N VAL A 24 3.18 -11.55 0.13
CA VAL A 24 2.45 -10.50 -0.60
C VAL A 24 2.65 -10.56 -2.11
N LEU A 25 3.89 -10.41 -2.59
CA LEU A 25 4.16 -10.19 -4.01
C LEU A 25 3.73 -11.34 -4.90
N LYS A 26 3.98 -12.57 -4.48
CA LYS A 26 3.56 -13.76 -5.19
C LYS A 26 2.05 -13.81 -5.40
N ASN A 27 1.29 -13.39 -4.40
CA ASN A 27 -0.15 -13.29 -4.48
C ASN A 27 -0.60 -12.14 -5.39
N TRP A 28 0.05 -10.98 -5.31
CA TRP A 28 -0.23 -9.84 -6.17
C TRP A 28 -0.05 -10.16 -7.66
N VAL A 29 1.05 -10.84 -8.00
CA VAL A 29 1.31 -11.29 -9.38
C VAL A 29 0.20 -12.19 -9.89
N LYS A 30 -0.32 -13.06 -9.03
CA LYS A 30 -1.45 -13.93 -9.37
C LYS A 30 -2.77 -13.15 -9.52
N LEU A 31 -3.04 -12.25 -8.59
CA LEU A 31 -4.28 -11.47 -8.57
C LEU A 31 -4.40 -10.53 -9.76
N GLN A 32 -3.30 -9.93 -10.21
CA GLN A 32 -3.32 -8.98 -11.34
C GLN A 32 -3.84 -9.62 -12.65
N GLN A 33 -3.76 -10.94 -12.77
CA GLN A 33 -4.26 -11.67 -13.92
C GLN A 33 -5.76 -11.95 -13.86
N GLN A 34 -6.36 -11.83 -12.69
CA GLN A 34 -7.76 -12.21 -12.44
C GLN A 34 -8.66 -11.00 -12.15
N TYR A 35 -8.10 -9.93 -11.58
CA TYR A 35 -8.84 -8.77 -11.12
C TYR A 35 -8.19 -7.48 -11.59
N GLU A 36 -8.98 -6.40 -11.58
CA GLU A 36 -8.44 -5.05 -11.67
C GLU A 36 -7.74 -4.72 -10.34
N CYS A 37 -6.42 -4.65 -10.37
CA CYS A 37 -5.62 -4.45 -9.17
C CYS A 37 -5.05 -3.03 -9.09
N LEU A 38 -5.10 -2.47 -7.89
CA LEU A 38 -4.48 -1.20 -7.53
C LEU A 38 -3.53 -1.47 -6.38
N PHE A 39 -2.23 -1.37 -6.64
CA PHE A 39 -1.19 -1.57 -5.63
C PHE A 39 -0.50 -0.26 -5.32
N PHE A 40 -0.34 0.05 -4.05
CA PHE A 40 0.21 1.34 -3.65
C PHE A 40 1.33 1.23 -2.63
N VAL A 41 2.25 2.19 -2.73
CA VAL A 41 3.27 2.40 -1.72
C VAL A 41 2.70 3.34 -0.66
N ALA A 42 2.60 2.85 0.57
CA ALA A 42 2.03 3.58 1.70
C ALA A 42 3.10 4.46 2.37
N ASP A 43 3.55 5.50 1.67
CA ASP A 43 4.61 6.39 2.13
C ASP A 43 4.20 7.21 3.36
N TRP A 44 2.98 7.71 3.42
CA TRP A 44 2.48 8.39 4.62
C TRP A 44 2.43 7.48 5.84
N HIS A 45 2.05 6.22 5.67
CA HIS A 45 2.06 5.25 6.77
C HIS A 45 3.48 4.98 7.28
N ALA A 46 4.50 5.08 6.42
CA ALA A 46 5.89 4.93 6.83
C ALA A 46 6.33 6.02 7.81
N LEU A 47 5.72 7.21 7.75
CA LEU A 47 6.02 8.30 8.68
C LEU A 47 5.67 7.95 10.14
N THR A 48 4.83 6.97 10.39
CA THR A 48 4.51 6.53 11.76
C THR A 48 5.72 5.97 12.50
N THR A 49 6.67 5.40 11.76
CA THR A 49 7.91 4.82 12.30
C THR A 49 9.18 5.57 11.88
N HIS A 50 9.12 6.40 10.83
CA HIS A 50 10.25 7.14 10.27
C HIS A 50 10.00 8.66 10.23
N TYR A 51 9.27 9.19 11.19
CA TYR A 51 8.96 10.63 11.25
C TYR A 51 10.20 11.50 11.46
N ASP A 52 11.25 10.95 12.08
CA ASP A 52 12.53 11.61 12.35
C ASP A 52 13.55 11.47 11.21
N THR A 53 13.30 10.60 10.26
CA THR A 53 14.18 10.34 9.10
C THR A 53 13.39 10.29 7.79
N PRO A 54 12.61 11.31 7.46
CA PRO A 54 11.71 11.27 6.28
C PRO A 54 12.46 11.19 4.95
N GLU A 55 13.71 11.62 4.90
CA GLU A 55 14.56 11.62 3.70
C GLU A 55 14.83 10.21 3.15
N ILE A 56 14.80 9.19 4.01
CA ILE A 56 15.01 7.81 3.55
C ILE A 56 13.79 7.22 2.85
N ILE A 57 12.61 7.80 3.06
CA ILE A 57 11.36 7.26 2.54
C ILE A 57 11.35 7.30 1.02
N GLU A 58 11.82 8.39 0.41
CA GLU A 58 11.85 8.51 -1.05
C GLU A 58 12.69 7.40 -1.69
N GLN A 59 13.87 7.15 -1.15
CA GLN A 59 14.73 6.07 -1.65
C GLN A 59 14.06 4.71 -1.45
N ASN A 60 13.46 4.49 -0.30
CA ASN A 60 12.75 3.24 -0.01
C ASN A 60 11.54 3.03 -0.94
N VAL A 61 10.85 4.10 -1.35
CA VAL A 61 9.77 4.02 -2.34
C VAL A 61 10.28 3.51 -3.69
N TRP A 62 11.39 4.06 -4.17
CA TRP A 62 11.99 3.64 -5.43
C TRP A 62 12.47 2.20 -5.38
N ASP A 63 13.18 1.83 -4.33
CA ASP A 63 13.68 0.46 -4.14
C ASP A 63 12.53 -0.55 -4.10
N MET A 64 11.45 -0.22 -3.42
CA MET A 64 10.28 -1.08 -3.32
C MET A 64 9.59 -1.28 -4.67
N ILE A 65 9.41 -0.22 -5.46
CA ILE A 65 8.80 -0.32 -6.79
C ILE A 65 9.66 -1.15 -7.72
N ILE A 66 10.98 -0.99 -7.67
CA ILE A 66 11.93 -1.80 -8.46
C ILE A 66 11.76 -3.28 -8.09
N ASP A 67 11.68 -3.60 -6.82
CA ASP A 67 11.48 -4.97 -6.34
C ASP A 67 10.13 -5.56 -6.79
N TRP A 68 9.06 -4.75 -6.78
CA TRP A 68 7.76 -5.19 -7.29
C TRP A 68 7.82 -5.56 -8.77
N LEU A 69 8.44 -4.71 -9.57
CA LEU A 69 8.59 -4.96 -11.00
C LEU A 69 9.46 -6.19 -11.26
N ALA A 70 10.54 -6.35 -10.51
CA ALA A 70 11.41 -7.52 -10.60
C ALA A 70 10.71 -8.81 -10.19
N ALA A 71 9.79 -8.75 -9.24
CA ALA A 71 9.00 -9.91 -8.79
C ALA A 71 7.89 -10.32 -9.77
N GLY A 72 7.57 -9.47 -10.75
CA GLY A 72 6.56 -9.77 -11.78
C GLY A 72 5.28 -8.95 -11.70
N VAL A 73 5.19 -7.94 -10.85
CA VAL A 73 4.09 -6.98 -10.90
C VAL A 73 4.21 -6.17 -12.18
N ASP A 74 3.16 -6.20 -13.01
CA ASP A 74 3.17 -5.65 -14.36
C ASP A 74 2.31 -4.38 -14.41
N PRO A 75 2.91 -3.19 -14.67
CA PRO A 75 2.17 -1.94 -14.74
C PRO A 75 1.20 -1.84 -15.93
N SER A 76 1.28 -2.76 -16.88
CA SER A 76 0.28 -2.87 -17.95
C SER A 76 -1.00 -3.62 -17.50
N GLN A 77 -0.92 -4.38 -16.43
CA GLN A 77 -2.02 -5.19 -15.89
C GLN A 77 -2.57 -4.63 -14.57
N ALA A 78 -1.74 -3.94 -13.79
CA ALA A 78 -2.12 -3.37 -12.50
C ALA A 78 -1.80 -1.88 -12.45
N ILE A 79 -2.58 -1.13 -11.71
CA ILE A 79 -2.32 0.28 -11.44
C ILE A 79 -1.39 0.37 -10.22
N LEU A 80 -0.22 0.99 -10.40
CA LEU A 80 0.72 1.24 -9.30
C LEU A 80 0.70 2.73 -8.96
N PHE A 81 0.61 3.06 -7.68
CA PHE A 81 0.63 4.45 -7.27
C PHE A 81 1.26 4.66 -5.89
N ILE A 82 1.60 5.90 -5.59
CA ILE A 82 2.11 6.33 -4.28
C ILE A 82 0.97 6.98 -3.53
N GLN A 83 0.73 6.57 -2.29
CA GLN A 83 -0.37 7.02 -1.45
C GLN A 83 -0.46 8.55 -1.36
N SER A 84 0.66 9.24 -1.15
CA SER A 84 0.70 10.70 -1.03
C SER A 84 0.34 11.46 -2.31
N LYS A 85 0.33 10.76 -3.47
CA LYS A 85 -0.08 11.35 -4.75
C LYS A 85 -1.59 11.25 -5.00
N VAL A 86 -2.33 10.64 -4.08
CA VAL A 86 -3.79 10.53 -4.12
C VAL A 86 -4.37 11.14 -2.83
N PRO A 87 -4.45 12.49 -2.74
CA PRO A 87 -4.89 13.19 -1.51
C PRO A 87 -6.29 12.82 -1.04
N ALA A 88 -7.13 12.32 -1.94
CA ALA A 88 -8.48 11.87 -1.61
C ALA A 88 -8.52 10.81 -0.50
N HIS A 89 -7.47 9.99 -0.36
CA HIS A 89 -7.38 9.03 0.74
C HIS A 89 -7.33 9.72 2.11
N ALA A 90 -6.56 10.80 2.24
CA ALA A 90 -6.47 11.57 3.47
C ALA A 90 -7.78 12.35 3.74
N GLU A 91 -8.40 12.88 2.72
CA GLU A 91 -9.69 13.57 2.83
C GLU A 91 -10.77 12.61 3.31
N LEU A 92 -10.87 11.43 2.70
CA LEU A 92 -11.84 10.42 3.12
C LEU A 92 -11.57 9.93 4.54
N TYR A 93 -10.31 9.71 4.89
CA TYR A 93 -9.92 9.37 6.27
C TYR A 93 -10.43 10.41 7.26
N LEU A 94 -10.22 11.69 7.00
CA LEU A 94 -10.68 12.77 7.87
C LEU A 94 -12.20 12.75 8.04
N LEU A 95 -12.93 12.62 6.95
CA LEU A 95 -14.42 12.59 6.99
C LEU A 95 -14.92 11.36 7.77
N LEU A 96 -14.34 10.18 7.52
CA LEU A 96 -14.73 8.96 8.23
C LEU A 96 -14.38 9.03 9.71
N SER A 97 -13.27 9.67 10.08
CA SER A 97 -12.85 9.80 11.48
C SER A 97 -13.85 10.63 12.32
N MET A 98 -14.53 11.56 11.69
CA MET A 98 -15.54 12.41 12.36
C MET A 98 -16.82 11.65 12.73
N MET A 99 -17.11 10.56 12.06
CA MET A 99 -18.35 9.78 12.23
C MET A 99 -18.11 8.37 12.78
N THR A 100 -16.87 7.98 13.02
CA THR A 100 -16.53 6.64 13.50
C THR A 100 -16.36 6.65 15.02
N PRO A 101 -17.19 5.91 15.77
CA PRO A 101 -17.04 5.80 17.22
C PRO A 101 -15.76 5.09 17.60
N LEU A 102 -15.07 5.57 18.64
CA LEU A 102 -13.83 4.98 19.13
C LEU A 102 -13.99 3.48 19.47
N GLY A 103 -15.12 3.11 20.06
CA GLY A 103 -15.39 1.71 20.42
C GLY A 103 -15.44 0.75 19.24
N TRP A 104 -15.65 1.23 18.01
CA TRP A 104 -15.52 0.37 16.83
C TRP A 104 -14.06 0.08 16.52
N LEU A 105 -13.19 1.09 16.66
CA LEU A 105 -11.76 0.96 16.39
C LEU A 105 -11.08 0.05 17.42
N GLU A 106 -11.48 0.15 18.68
CA GLU A 106 -10.94 -0.68 19.77
C GLU A 106 -11.21 -2.17 19.59
N ARG A 107 -12.22 -2.52 18.79
CA ARG A 107 -12.55 -3.93 18.49
C ARG A 107 -11.72 -4.50 17.33
N VAL A 108 -10.97 -3.66 16.63
CA VAL A 108 -10.11 -4.11 15.53
C VAL A 108 -8.79 -4.63 16.10
N PRO A 109 -8.44 -5.93 15.89
CA PRO A 109 -7.26 -6.52 16.54
C PRO A 109 -5.93 -5.84 16.22
N THR A 110 -5.85 -5.15 15.08
CA THR A 110 -4.63 -4.46 14.61
C THR A 110 -4.59 -2.98 14.97
N TYR A 111 -5.61 -2.48 15.62
CA TYR A 111 -5.67 -1.09 16.09
C TYR A 111 -4.93 -0.92 17.42
#